data_53d9adb5df348361ed05e27d97b269a9
#
_entry.id   53d9adb5df348361ed05e27d97b269a9
#
_cell.length_a   1.000
_cell.length_b   1.000
_cell.length_c   1.000
_cell.angle_alpha   90.00
_cell.angle_beta   90.00
_cell.angle_gamma   90.00
#
_symmetry.space_group_name_H-M   'P 1'
#
loop_
_entity.id
_entity.type
_entity.pdbx_description
1 polymer ?
#
loop_
_entity_poly.entity_id
_entity_poly.type
_entity_poly.pdbx_seq_one_letter_code
_entity_poly.pdbx_strand_id
1 'polypeptide(L)'
;MTHIVQIAPSIEPGSGVAGVAYNLEREFRAAGAQVERFTSADAGRPLRGAGGGPQLVTHLERARNVIWFSTVGTRRARRFLDSRPDAVSICHNDVMAGDVYVNHGLLQAAMRARGDFAWRMLRNPVHLYTAMRDRIRYRGRTHRAVVALTTHEAELLVEEYGRVRAPIHVIPNGVDTKRFRPPTETERHGARRDAGIDDDRTVAVFIGHEFERKGLPIAIDALGGAPDATLLVVGGTGDMIRRARARTRRNGVDGRVRFVGTQPDPVPYLWAADLLVLPSAYEANALVVLEALACGLPVVSTRVGFAPDIIVDGENGFLVDRDPASVAQRLDELDRLGPRITAEWRARARATSERYTWPEIARRYLALIDDLRSGGA
;
A
#
# COMPACT_ATOMS: atom_id res chain seq x y z
N MET A 1 18.08 17.71 -20.00
CA MET A 1 16.84 16.92 -19.86
C MET A 1 17.15 15.75 -18.94
N THR A 2 16.36 15.52 -17.89
CA THR A 2 16.66 14.42 -16.94
C THR A 2 16.29 13.09 -17.59
N HIS A 3 17.24 12.14 -17.63
CA HIS A 3 17.02 10.80 -18.15
C HIS A 3 16.89 9.82 -16.98
N ILE A 4 15.77 9.09 -16.95
CA ILE A 4 15.40 8.19 -15.86
C ILE A 4 15.17 6.79 -16.42
N VAL A 5 15.72 5.78 -15.77
CA VAL A 5 15.41 4.36 -16.03
C VAL A 5 14.64 3.78 -14.86
N GLN A 6 13.40 3.36 -15.06
CA GLN A 6 12.65 2.63 -14.06
C GLN A 6 12.84 1.11 -14.21
N ILE A 7 13.22 0.44 -13.14
CA ILE A 7 13.46 -1.01 -13.08
C ILE A 7 12.42 -1.65 -12.17
N ALA A 8 11.52 -2.42 -12.74
CA ALA A 8 10.50 -3.17 -11.98
C ALA A 8 10.13 -4.47 -12.70
N PRO A 9 9.58 -5.48 -12.01
CA PRO A 9 9.10 -6.69 -12.68
C PRO A 9 8.05 -6.42 -13.76
N SER A 10 7.10 -5.50 -13.49
CA SER A 10 6.15 -4.94 -14.44
C SER A 10 5.89 -3.47 -14.10
N ILE A 11 5.49 -2.67 -15.10
CA ILE A 11 5.10 -1.25 -14.97
C ILE A 11 3.81 -1.07 -15.75
N GLU A 12 2.70 -1.07 -15.05
CA GLU A 12 1.35 -1.05 -15.63
C GLU A 12 0.35 -0.39 -14.68
N PRO A 13 -0.77 0.15 -15.20
CA PRO A 13 -1.82 0.73 -14.36
C PRO A 13 -2.33 -0.28 -13.32
N GLY A 14 -2.66 0.19 -12.14
CA GLY A 14 -3.24 -0.64 -11.08
C GLY A 14 -2.69 -0.31 -9.70
N SER A 15 -2.83 -1.28 -8.79
CA SER A 15 -2.35 -1.17 -7.42
C SER A 15 -0.99 -1.86 -7.23
N GLY A 16 -0.37 -1.61 -6.08
CA GLY A 16 0.93 -2.20 -5.72
C GLY A 16 2.10 -1.57 -6.47
N VAL A 17 3.23 -2.28 -6.49
CA VAL A 17 4.51 -1.75 -6.98
C VAL A 17 4.47 -1.38 -8.46
N ALA A 18 3.81 -2.19 -9.29
CA ALA A 18 3.66 -1.90 -10.72
C ALA A 18 2.90 -0.59 -10.97
N GLY A 19 1.81 -0.36 -10.22
CA GLY A 19 1.02 0.87 -10.28
C GLY A 19 1.79 2.08 -9.74
N VAL A 20 2.61 1.93 -8.70
CA VAL A 20 3.48 3.00 -8.20
C VAL A 20 4.48 3.42 -9.27
N ALA A 21 5.22 2.46 -9.85
CA ALA A 21 6.18 2.73 -10.91
C ALA A 21 5.51 3.37 -12.15
N TYR A 22 4.31 2.92 -12.51
CA TYR A 22 3.53 3.49 -13.61
C TYR A 22 3.14 4.95 -13.36
N ASN A 23 2.62 5.27 -12.17
CA ASN A 23 2.24 6.64 -11.84
C ASN A 23 3.44 7.57 -11.77
N LEU A 24 4.55 7.14 -11.18
CA LEU A 24 5.80 7.92 -11.18
C LEU A 24 6.29 8.19 -12.61
N GLU A 25 6.27 7.19 -13.48
CA GLU A 25 6.66 7.38 -14.89
C GLU A 25 5.80 8.42 -15.59
N ARG A 26 4.49 8.36 -15.40
CA ARG A 26 3.56 9.33 -15.99
C ARG A 26 3.91 10.75 -15.58
N GLU A 27 4.16 10.96 -14.30
CA GLU A 27 4.48 12.29 -13.76
C GLU A 27 5.90 12.75 -14.13
N PHE A 28 6.88 11.85 -14.18
CA PHE A 28 8.23 12.20 -14.67
C PHE A 28 8.19 12.67 -16.13
N ARG A 29 7.42 11.98 -16.97
CA ARG A 29 7.22 12.40 -18.36
C ARG A 29 6.48 13.73 -18.47
N ALA A 30 5.46 13.93 -17.63
CA ALA A 30 4.73 15.20 -17.57
C ALA A 30 5.63 16.37 -17.12
N ALA A 31 6.64 16.09 -16.27
CA ALA A 31 7.67 17.05 -15.87
C ALA A 31 8.80 17.24 -16.91
N GLY A 32 8.70 16.62 -18.09
CA GLY A 32 9.67 16.75 -19.18
C GLY A 32 10.88 15.83 -19.09
N ALA A 33 10.88 14.82 -18.22
CA ALA A 33 11.95 13.82 -18.17
C ALA A 33 11.80 12.78 -19.28
N GLN A 34 12.92 12.30 -19.82
CA GLN A 34 12.96 11.11 -20.65
C GLN A 34 12.92 9.89 -19.73
N VAL A 35 11.95 8.99 -19.90
CA VAL A 35 11.81 7.80 -19.05
C VAL A 35 11.83 6.53 -19.89
N GLU A 36 12.75 5.63 -19.58
CA GLU A 36 12.84 4.28 -20.11
C GLU A 36 12.45 3.25 -19.04
N ARG A 37 12.07 2.07 -19.50
CA ARG A 37 11.69 0.94 -18.66
C ARG A 37 12.69 -0.20 -18.80
N PHE A 38 12.95 -0.91 -17.71
CA PHE A 38 13.55 -2.23 -17.71
C PHE A 38 12.70 -3.17 -16.88
N THR A 39 12.01 -4.09 -17.53
CA THR A 39 11.05 -5.02 -16.92
C THR A 39 11.53 -6.47 -16.99
N SER A 40 10.77 -7.39 -16.43
CA SER A 40 11.01 -8.83 -16.59
C SER A 40 10.96 -9.28 -18.05
N ALA A 41 10.18 -8.61 -18.90
CA ALA A 41 10.12 -8.88 -20.34
C ALA A 41 11.43 -8.47 -21.02
N ASP A 42 11.96 -7.27 -20.73
CA ASP A 42 13.24 -6.77 -21.26
C ASP A 42 14.40 -7.65 -20.76
N ALA A 43 14.26 -8.16 -19.55
CA ALA A 43 15.15 -9.17 -19.02
C ALA A 43 14.94 -10.58 -19.63
N GLY A 44 14.10 -10.75 -20.66
CA GLY A 44 13.88 -12.02 -21.40
C GLY A 44 13.04 -13.05 -20.66
N ARG A 45 12.25 -12.63 -19.66
CA ARG A 45 11.30 -13.49 -18.95
C ARG A 45 10.04 -12.71 -18.59
N PRO A 46 9.11 -12.55 -19.53
CA PRO A 46 7.85 -11.89 -19.25
C PRO A 46 7.09 -12.60 -18.13
N LEU A 47 6.48 -11.83 -17.24
CA LEU A 47 5.59 -12.36 -16.22
C LEU A 47 4.37 -12.95 -16.94
N ARG A 48 4.05 -14.20 -16.65
CA ARG A 48 2.77 -14.76 -17.06
C ARG A 48 1.69 -14.15 -16.17
N GLY A 49 0.60 -13.69 -16.76
CA GLY A 49 -0.56 -13.20 -16.03
C GLY A 49 -1.00 -14.24 -14.98
N ALA A 50 -1.63 -13.80 -13.91
CA ALA A 50 -2.14 -14.68 -12.85
C ALA A 50 -3.27 -15.56 -13.39
N GLY A 51 -2.91 -16.57 -14.17
CA GLY A 51 -3.83 -17.62 -14.61
C GLY A 51 -4.19 -18.50 -13.41
N GLY A 52 -5.45 -18.97 -13.34
CA GLY A 52 -6.03 -19.78 -12.26
C GLY A 52 -5.45 -21.19 -12.12
N GLY A 53 -4.14 -21.33 -12.03
CA GLY A 53 -3.45 -22.59 -11.78
C GLY A 53 -3.47 -23.00 -10.29
N PRO A 54 -3.12 -24.26 -9.97
CA PRO A 54 -3.01 -24.74 -8.59
C PRO A 54 -2.10 -23.85 -7.75
N GLN A 55 -2.48 -23.57 -6.51
CA GLN A 55 -1.75 -22.67 -5.60
C GLN A 55 -0.26 -22.98 -5.49
N LEU A 56 0.10 -24.28 -5.48
CA LEU A 56 1.50 -24.72 -5.39
C LEU A 56 2.33 -24.27 -6.62
N VAL A 57 1.77 -24.40 -7.82
CA VAL A 57 2.42 -23.98 -9.07
C VAL A 57 2.63 -22.46 -9.08
N THR A 58 1.62 -21.71 -8.64
CA THR A 58 1.69 -20.25 -8.54
C THR A 58 2.79 -19.80 -7.54
N HIS A 59 2.93 -20.49 -6.40
CA HIS A 59 4.00 -20.22 -5.42
C HIS A 59 5.39 -20.51 -5.96
N LEU A 60 5.58 -21.64 -6.64
CA LEU A 60 6.85 -22.02 -7.26
C LEU A 60 7.26 -21.04 -8.38
N GLU A 61 6.30 -20.63 -9.20
CA GLU A 61 6.56 -19.63 -10.25
C GLU A 61 6.95 -18.27 -9.68
N ARG A 62 6.26 -17.81 -8.63
CA ARG A 62 6.64 -16.58 -7.91
C ARG A 62 8.06 -16.67 -7.36
N ALA A 63 8.38 -17.74 -6.66
CA ALA A 63 9.71 -17.99 -6.11
C ALA A 63 10.80 -17.93 -7.20
N ARG A 64 10.55 -18.64 -8.30
CA ARG A 64 11.46 -18.69 -9.46
C ARG A 64 11.62 -17.34 -10.14
N ASN A 65 10.55 -16.53 -10.20
CA ASN A 65 10.61 -15.18 -10.76
C ASN A 65 11.44 -14.25 -9.88
N VAL A 66 11.25 -14.26 -8.56
CA VAL A 66 12.04 -13.48 -7.59
C VAL A 66 13.52 -13.80 -7.71
N ILE A 67 13.90 -15.09 -7.64
CA ILE A 67 15.30 -15.52 -7.72
C ILE A 67 15.89 -15.15 -9.08
N TRP A 68 15.16 -15.39 -10.17
CA TRP A 68 15.66 -15.13 -11.51
C TRP A 68 15.85 -13.63 -11.76
N PHE A 69 14.88 -12.78 -11.36
CA PHE A 69 14.98 -11.34 -11.58
C PHE A 69 16.03 -10.69 -10.69
N SER A 70 16.26 -11.21 -9.48
CA SER A 70 17.35 -10.73 -8.62
C SER A 70 18.76 -11.26 -9.00
N THR A 71 18.87 -12.25 -9.86
CA THR A 71 20.17 -12.79 -10.34
C THR A 71 20.43 -12.47 -11.80
N VAL A 72 19.78 -13.17 -12.72
CA VAL A 72 19.93 -12.96 -14.17
C VAL A 72 19.42 -11.59 -14.57
N GLY A 73 18.26 -11.19 -14.03
CA GLY A 73 17.69 -9.85 -14.22
C GLY A 73 18.65 -8.75 -13.81
N THR A 74 19.32 -8.91 -12.65
CA THR A 74 20.33 -7.96 -12.18
C THR A 74 21.51 -7.82 -13.16
N ARG A 75 22.03 -8.92 -13.72
CA ARG A 75 23.12 -8.86 -14.70
C ARG A 75 22.69 -8.15 -15.99
N ARG A 76 21.47 -8.41 -16.43
CA ARG A 76 20.91 -7.77 -17.65
C ARG A 76 20.58 -6.30 -17.38
N ALA A 77 20.05 -5.95 -16.23
CA ALA A 77 19.82 -4.57 -15.82
C ALA A 77 21.11 -3.75 -15.80
N ARG A 78 22.20 -4.31 -15.24
CA ARG A 78 23.51 -3.64 -15.25
C ARG A 78 23.98 -3.34 -16.69
N ARG A 79 23.96 -4.32 -17.57
CA ARG A 79 24.30 -4.11 -19.00
C ARG A 79 23.43 -3.08 -19.68
N PHE A 80 22.15 -3.05 -19.34
CA PHE A 80 21.21 -2.06 -19.85
C PHE A 80 21.56 -0.66 -19.36
N LEU A 81 21.95 -0.51 -18.08
CA LEU A 81 22.39 0.75 -17.49
C LEU A 81 23.77 1.18 -17.98
N ASP A 82 24.72 0.26 -18.19
CA ASP A 82 26.06 0.56 -18.72
C ASP A 82 26.01 1.27 -20.08
N SER A 83 24.98 1.01 -20.88
CA SER A 83 24.74 1.72 -22.16
C SER A 83 24.03 3.07 -22.02
N ARG A 84 23.74 3.52 -20.78
CA ARG A 84 22.98 4.74 -20.43
C ARG A 84 23.65 5.50 -19.29
N PRO A 85 24.91 5.94 -19.45
CA PRO A 85 25.68 6.51 -18.34
C PRO A 85 25.08 7.82 -17.79
N ASP A 86 24.28 8.53 -18.58
CA ASP A 86 23.64 9.80 -18.19
C ASP A 86 22.30 9.61 -17.48
N ALA A 87 21.77 8.38 -17.44
CA ALA A 87 20.50 8.09 -16.79
C ALA A 87 20.68 7.82 -15.31
N VAL A 88 19.74 8.32 -14.50
CA VAL A 88 19.58 7.90 -13.11
C VAL A 88 18.50 6.82 -13.02
N SER A 89 18.83 5.73 -12.36
CA SER A 89 17.96 4.55 -12.31
C SER A 89 17.24 4.42 -10.98
N ILE A 90 15.92 4.14 -11.05
CA ILE A 90 15.06 3.86 -9.91
C ILE A 90 14.65 2.39 -9.95
N CYS A 91 15.09 1.63 -8.95
CA CYS A 91 14.80 0.20 -8.84
C CYS A 91 13.69 -0.07 -7.83
N HIS A 92 12.68 -0.80 -8.29
CA HIS A 92 11.59 -1.30 -7.45
C HIS A 92 11.73 -2.82 -7.29
N ASN A 93 11.84 -3.32 -6.06
CA ASN A 93 11.91 -4.75 -5.71
C ASN A 93 13.24 -5.46 -6.04
N ASP A 94 13.19 -6.56 -6.79
CA ASP A 94 14.13 -7.67 -6.72
C ASP A 94 15.54 -7.41 -7.26
N VAL A 95 15.69 -6.52 -8.23
CA VAL A 95 16.97 -6.27 -8.92
C VAL A 95 17.98 -5.61 -7.98
N MET A 96 19.23 -6.09 -8.04
CA MET A 96 20.39 -5.60 -7.26
C MET A 96 21.26 -4.70 -8.14
N ALA A 97 20.66 -3.69 -8.77
CA ALA A 97 21.31 -2.70 -9.61
C ALA A 97 20.50 -1.40 -9.61
N GLY A 98 21.12 -0.30 -9.99
CA GLY A 98 20.51 1.01 -10.09
C GLY A 98 20.92 1.95 -8.96
N ASP A 99 20.68 3.25 -9.16
CA ASP A 99 21.11 4.31 -8.24
C ASP A 99 20.20 4.41 -7.02
N VAL A 100 18.90 4.46 -7.22
CA VAL A 100 17.88 4.59 -6.17
C VAL A 100 17.15 3.27 -6.00
N TYR A 101 17.08 2.77 -4.79
CA TYR A 101 16.21 1.65 -4.45
C TYR A 101 14.99 2.12 -3.68
N VAL A 102 13.80 1.81 -4.18
CA VAL A 102 12.53 2.09 -3.49
C VAL A 102 12.09 0.85 -2.74
N ASN A 103 12.03 0.95 -1.42
CA ASN A 103 11.56 -0.13 -0.57
C ASN A 103 10.03 -0.13 -0.52
N HIS A 104 9.42 -1.24 -0.88
CA HIS A 104 7.96 -1.42 -0.88
C HIS A 104 7.48 -2.34 0.24
N GLY A 105 8.29 -2.50 1.28
CA GLY A 105 7.99 -3.27 2.47
C GLY A 105 9.13 -4.19 2.88
N LEU A 106 9.20 -4.45 4.18
CA LEU A 106 10.22 -5.28 4.80
C LEU A 106 9.67 -6.68 5.06
N LEU A 107 10.31 -7.69 4.45
CA LEU A 107 9.91 -9.08 4.62
C LEU A 107 9.90 -9.50 6.08
N GLN A 108 10.96 -9.15 6.83
CA GLN A 108 11.09 -9.58 8.22
C GLN A 108 10.00 -8.96 9.10
N ALA A 109 9.75 -7.65 8.98
CA ALA A 109 8.67 -6.96 9.68
C ALA A 109 7.29 -7.57 9.35
N ALA A 110 7.02 -7.83 8.07
CA ALA A 110 5.79 -8.49 7.64
C ALA A 110 5.63 -9.90 8.22
N MET A 111 6.72 -10.67 8.34
CA MET A 111 6.68 -12.02 8.93
C MET A 111 6.51 -11.96 10.46
N ARG A 112 7.14 -11.01 11.16
CA ARG A 112 6.91 -10.79 12.60
C ARG A 112 5.44 -10.42 12.88
N ALA A 113 4.89 -9.51 12.11
CA ALA A 113 3.48 -9.09 12.25
C ALA A 113 2.46 -10.23 12.02
N ARG A 114 2.85 -11.27 11.28
CA ARG A 114 2.03 -12.47 11.06
C ARG A 114 2.17 -13.53 12.16
N GLY A 115 3.06 -13.33 13.13
CA GLY A 115 3.40 -14.31 14.18
C GLY A 115 4.25 -15.48 13.67
N ASP A 116 4.73 -16.33 14.58
CA ASP A 116 5.55 -17.52 14.26
C ASP A 116 6.73 -17.24 13.31
N PHE A 117 7.44 -16.14 13.56
CA PHE A 117 8.49 -15.60 12.67
C PHE A 117 9.49 -16.66 12.23
N ALA A 118 10.11 -17.38 13.17
CA ALA A 118 11.15 -18.37 12.86
C ALA A 118 10.62 -19.47 11.94
N TRP A 119 9.44 -20.02 12.25
CA TRP A 119 8.82 -21.06 11.45
C TRP A 119 8.48 -20.57 10.03
N ARG A 120 7.93 -19.35 9.90
CA ARG A 120 7.60 -18.76 8.60
C ARG A 120 8.83 -18.52 7.74
N MET A 121 9.93 -18.08 8.35
CA MET A 121 11.19 -17.87 7.64
C MET A 121 11.81 -19.19 7.19
N LEU A 122 11.86 -20.20 8.05
CA LEU A 122 12.47 -21.49 7.75
C LEU A 122 11.64 -22.34 6.77
N ARG A 123 10.34 -22.29 6.88
CA ARG A 123 9.44 -23.06 6.00
C ARG A 123 9.54 -22.67 4.51
N ASN A 124 9.92 -21.43 4.21
CA ASN A 124 9.99 -20.94 2.84
C ASN A 124 11.42 -20.51 2.49
N PRO A 125 12.17 -21.29 1.72
CA PRO A 125 13.56 -20.95 1.35
C PRO A 125 13.71 -19.61 0.63
N VAL A 126 12.64 -19.13 -0.05
CA VAL A 126 12.63 -17.82 -0.70
C VAL A 126 12.69 -16.68 0.31
N HIS A 127 12.13 -16.87 1.51
CA HIS A 127 12.24 -15.87 2.58
C HIS A 127 13.69 -15.72 3.06
N LEU A 128 14.41 -16.84 3.23
CA LEU A 128 15.82 -16.82 3.61
C LEU A 128 16.66 -16.18 2.51
N TYR A 129 16.42 -16.54 1.26
CA TYR A 129 17.07 -15.94 0.10
C TYR A 129 16.83 -14.42 0.05
N THR A 130 15.58 -13.98 0.20
CA THR A 130 15.22 -12.56 0.19
C THR A 130 15.86 -11.81 1.34
N ALA A 131 15.86 -12.36 2.56
CA ALA A 131 16.50 -11.75 3.72
C ALA A 131 18.03 -11.59 3.53
N MET A 132 18.68 -12.60 2.95
CA MET A 132 20.12 -12.53 2.63
C MET A 132 20.39 -11.48 1.53
N ARG A 133 19.62 -11.49 0.46
CA ARG A 133 19.70 -10.50 -0.64
C ARG A 133 19.54 -9.07 -0.10
N ASP A 134 18.55 -8.83 0.73
CA ASP A 134 18.25 -7.51 1.28
C ASP A 134 19.33 -7.07 2.28
N ARG A 135 19.91 -8.01 3.05
CA ARG A 135 21.08 -7.72 3.87
C ARG A 135 22.29 -7.26 3.03
N ILE A 136 22.54 -7.90 1.87
CA ILE A 136 23.60 -7.48 0.94
C ILE A 136 23.27 -6.11 0.35
N ARG A 137 22.01 -5.86 -0.01
CA ARG A 137 21.52 -4.59 -0.56
C ARG A 137 21.78 -3.44 0.39
N TYR A 138 21.30 -3.54 1.61
CA TYR A 138 21.33 -2.42 2.55
C TYR A 138 22.69 -2.18 3.19
N ARG A 139 23.48 -3.24 3.41
CA ARG A 139 24.83 -3.12 3.96
C ARG A 139 25.91 -2.90 2.90
N GLY A 140 25.61 -3.18 1.65
CA GLY A 140 26.52 -3.05 0.51
C GLY A 140 26.53 -1.65 -0.12
N ARG A 141 27.21 -1.55 -1.26
CA ARG A 141 27.28 -0.36 -2.11
C ARG A 141 26.43 -0.53 -3.39
N THR A 142 25.32 -1.26 -3.29
CA THR A 142 24.50 -1.60 -4.48
C THR A 142 23.79 -0.38 -5.03
N HIS A 143 23.32 0.49 -4.14
CA HIS A 143 22.55 1.68 -4.48
C HIS A 143 23.23 2.92 -3.86
N ARG A 144 22.99 4.08 -4.46
CA ARG A 144 23.44 5.40 -3.98
C ARG A 144 22.47 6.01 -2.98
N ALA A 145 21.19 5.68 -3.11
CA ALA A 145 20.14 6.10 -2.19
C ALA A 145 19.10 4.98 -1.98
N VAL A 146 18.48 4.95 -0.81
CA VAL A 146 17.33 4.10 -0.48
C VAL A 146 16.15 5.00 -0.17
N VAL A 147 15.01 4.75 -0.79
CA VAL A 147 13.75 5.41 -0.46
C VAL A 147 12.93 4.47 0.43
N ALA A 148 12.60 4.93 1.62
CA ALA A 148 11.59 4.37 2.50
C ALA A 148 10.26 5.09 2.28
N LEU A 149 9.15 4.38 2.33
CA LEU A 149 7.83 4.96 2.05
C LEU A 149 7.23 5.68 3.27
N THR A 150 7.78 5.45 4.46
CA THR A 150 7.30 6.05 5.72
C THR A 150 8.46 6.29 6.67
N THR A 151 8.26 7.17 7.64
CA THR A 151 9.24 7.41 8.71
C THR A 151 9.52 6.12 9.49
N HIS A 152 8.45 5.40 9.85
CA HIS A 152 8.57 4.13 10.57
C HIS A 152 9.31 3.06 9.75
N GLU A 153 9.12 3.00 8.43
CA GLU A 153 9.85 2.05 7.57
C GLU A 153 11.36 2.38 7.53
N ALA A 154 11.73 3.66 7.53
CA ALA A 154 13.13 4.09 7.62
C ALA A 154 13.78 3.66 8.95
N GLU A 155 13.05 3.75 10.05
CA GLU A 155 13.48 3.27 11.38
C GLU A 155 13.66 1.74 11.38
N LEU A 156 12.66 1.00 10.88
CA LEU A 156 12.71 -0.46 10.77
C LEU A 156 13.87 -0.95 9.88
N LEU A 157 14.22 -0.22 8.83
CA LEU A 157 15.40 -0.55 8.01
C LEU A 157 16.68 -0.55 8.83
N VAL A 158 16.85 0.46 9.69
CA VAL A 158 18.02 0.57 10.58
C VAL A 158 17.96 -0.49 11.68
N GLU A 159 16.80 -0.73 12.25
CA GLU A 159 16.61 -1.75 13.28
C GLU A 159 16.92 -3.17 12.76
N GLU A 160 16.41 -3.55 11.60
CA GLU A 160 16.54 -4.91 11.06
C GLU A 160 17.90 -5.20 10.42
N TYR A 161 18.47 -4.23 9.74
CA TYR A 161 19.72 -4.42 8.99
C TYR A 161 20.92 -3.75 9.66
N GLY A 162 20.72 -2.98 10.74
CA GLY A 162 21.74 -2.19 11.39
C GLY A 162 22.15 -1.01 10.50
N ARG A 163 23.44 -0.82 10.23
CA ARG A 163 23.92 0.25 9.37
C ARG A 163 23.47 0.04 7.93
N VAL A 164 22.52 0.84 7.46
CA VAL A 164 22.21 1.01 6.04
C VAL A 164 23.27 1.92 5.44
N ARG A 165 23.95 1.48 4.37
CA ARG A 165 25.11 2.20 3.84
C ARG A 165 24.72 3.41 2.99
N ALA A 166 23.74 3.27 2.13
CA ALA A 166 23.19 4.36 1.34
C ALA A 166 22.30 5.26 2.21
N PRO A 167 22.28 6.58 2.01
CA PRO A 167 21.35 7.45 2.71
C PRO A 167 19.91 7.04 2.48
N ILE A 168 19.09 7.13 3.55
CA ILE A 168 17.67 6.80 3.51
C ILE A 168 16.89 8.11 3.35
N HIS A 169 16.05 8.17 2.33
CA HIS A 169 15.14 9.28 2.06
C HIS A 169 13.70 8.81 2.28
N VAL A 170 12.88 9.59 2.99
CA VAL A 170 11.46 9.25 3.18
C VAL A 170 10.65 9.93 2.08
N ILE A 171 10.17 9.13 1.12
CA ILE A 171 9.30 9.60 0.03
C ILE A 171 8.12 8.62 -0.08
N PRO A 172 6.93 9.01 0.41
CA PRO A 172 5.76 8.14 0.38
C PRO A 172 5.22 7.94 -1.03
N ASN A 173 4.27 7.04 -1.18
CA ASN A 173 3.50 6.92 -2.42
C ASN A 173 2.53 8.08 -2.57
N GLY A 174 2.11 8.33 -3.80
CA GLY A 174 1.10 9.33 -4.13
C GLY A 174 -0.31 8.77 -4.23
N VAL A 175 -1.26 9.67 -4.38
CA VAL A 175 -2.66 9.37 -4.69
C VAL A 175 -3.13 10.20 -5.89
N ASP A 176 -4.00 9.60 -6.71
CA ASP A 176 -4.68 10.31 -7.80
C ASP A 176 -5.92 11.03 -7.25
N THR A 177 -5.76 12.29 -6.89
CA THR A 177 -6.82 13.11 -6.31
C THR A 177 -7.91 13.54 -7.31
N LYS A 178 -7.74 13.28 -8.60
CA LYS A 178 -8.79 13.45 -9.61
C LYS A 178 -9.72 12.24 -9.64
N ARG A 179 -9.17 11.06 -9.51
CA ARG A 179 -9.93 9.81 -9.43
C ARG A 179 -10.55 9.61 -8.04
N PHE A 180 -9.73 9.72 -7.01
CA PHE A 180 -10.16 9.64 -5.61
C PHE A 180 -10.51 11.05 -5.13
N ARG A 181 -11.78 11.35 -5.12
CA ARG A 181 -12.35 12.65 -4.71
C ARG A 181 -13.61 12.46 -3.90
N PRO A 182 -14.02 13.45 -3.13
CA PRO A 182 -15.35 13.41 -2.51
C PRO A 182 -16.44 13.23 -3.57
N PRO A 183 -17.44 12.40 -3.32
CA PRO A 183 -18.58 12.25 -4.22
C PRO A 183 -19.49 13.47 -4.16
N THR A 184 -20.24 13.70 -5.23
CA THR A 184 -21.45 14.51 -5.16
C THR A 184 -22.53 13.75 -4.37
N GLU A 185 -23.56 14.43 -3.91
CA GLU A 185 -24.67 13.81 -3.19
C GLU A 185 -25.35 12.70 -4.03
N THR A 186 -25.58 12.96 -5.31
CA THR A 186 -26.15 11.97 -6.24
C THR A 186 -25.25 10.73 -6.41
N GLU A 187 -23.92 10.91 -6.54
CA GLU A 187 -22.97 9.80 -6.62
C GLU A 187 -22.95 8.98 -5.33
N ARG A 188 -22.98 9.65 -4.18
CA ARG A 188 -23.01 8.98 -2.87
C ARG A 188 -24.28 8.15 -2.69
N HIS A 189 -25.47 8.72 -2.97
CA HIS A 189 -26.75 7.99 -2.90
C HIS A 189 -26.77 6.81 -3.88
N GLY A 190 -26.27 6.99 -5.10
CA GLY A 190 -26.11 5.92 -6.07
C GLY A 190 -25.21 4.79 -5.55
N ALA A 191 -24.04 5.13 -5.04
CA ALA A 191 -23.07 4.17 -4.51
C ALA A 191 -23.63 3.39 -3.30
N ARG A 192 -24.35 4.03 -2.37
CA ARG A 192 -25.02 3.38 -1.25
C ARG A 192 -26.08 2.40 -1.70
N ARG A 193 -26.98 2.84 -2.59
CA ARG A 193 -28.03 1.99 -3.15
C ARG A 193 -27.44 0.75 -3.84
N ASP A 194 -26.39 0.92 -4.66
CA ASP A 194 -25.74 -0.17 -5.39
C ASP A 194 -25.00 -1.14 -4.46
N ALA A 195 -24.51 -0.64 -3.31
CA ALA A 195 -23.94 -1.45 -2.24
C ALA A 195 -24.99 -2.11 -1.30
N GLY A 196 -26.28 -1.81 -1.48
CA GLY A 196 -27.37 -2.30 -0.63
C GLY A 196 -27.32 -1.76 0.79
N ILE A 197 -26.97 -0.47 0.94
CA ILE A 197 -26.81 0.21 2.22
C ILE A 197 -27.94 1.24 2.40
N ASP A 198 -28.57 1.22 3.56
CA ASP A 198 -29.56 2.21 3.96
C ASP A 198 -28.90 3.56 4.23
N ASP A 199 -29.55 4.68 3.85
CA ASP A 199 -28.96 6.01 3.90
C ASP A 199 -28.71 6.54 5.32
N ASP A 200 -29.40 6.03 6.32
CA ASP A 200 -29.36 6.55 7.69
C ASP A 200 -28.29 5.92 8.59
N ARG A 201 -27.49 4.98 8.08
CA ARG A 201 -26.48 4.28 8.87
C ARG A 201 -25.09 4.80 8.61
N THR A 202 -24.27 4.84 9.67
CA THR A 202 -22.81 5.05 9.55
C THR A 202 -22.16 3.83 8.90
N VAL A 203 -21.43 4.06 7.82
CA VAL A 203 -20.79 3.03 7.02
C VAL A 203 -19.29 3.11 7.17
N ALA A 204 -18.70 2.13 7.86
CA ALA A 204 -17.26 1.89 7.84
C ALA A 204 -16.89 1.00 6.64
N VAL A 205 -15.93 1.41 5.81
CA VAL A 205 -15.42 0.58 4.72
C VAL A 205 -14.08 -0.05 5.10
N PHE A 206 -13.95 -1.34 4.81
CA PHE A 206 -12.70 -2.09 4.88
C PHE A 206 -12.30 -2.53 3.48
N ILE A 207 -11.08 -2.19 3.03
CA ILE A 207 -10.60 -2.56 1.69
C ILE A 207 -9.29 -3.34 1.80
N GLY A 208 -9.30 -4.59 1.34
CA GLY A 208 -8.08 -5.39 1.32
C GLY A 208 -8.27 -6.88 1.03
N HIS A 209 -7.17 -7.53 0.62
CA HIS A 209 -7.17 -8.93 0.27
C HIS A 209 -6.71 -9.87 1.39
N GLU A 210 -5.83 -9.42 2.30
CA GLU A 210 -5.29 -10.24 3.39
C GLU A 210 -6.06 -9.95 4.69
N PHE A 211 -7.26 -10.51 4.85
CA PHE A 211 -8.19 -10.19 5.93
C PHE A 211 -7.58 -10.29 7.32
N GLU A 212 -6.80 -11.33 7.61
CA GLU A 212 -6.17 -11.52 8.93
C GLU A 212 -5.11 -10.45 9.22
N ARG A 213 -4.20 -10.20 8.26
CA ARG A 213 -3.15 -9.21 8.40
C ARG A 213 -3.71 -7.79 8.48
N LYS A 214 -4.71 -7.51 7.65
CA LYS A 214 -5.36 -6.19 7.58
C LYS A 214 -6.39 -5.95 8.69
N GLY A 215 -6.67 -6.97 9.51
CA GLY A 215 -7.47 -6.85 10.73
C GLY A 215 -8.98 -6.85 10.52
N LEU A 216 -9.49 -7.44 9.41
CA LEU A 216 -10.94 -7.61 9.24
C LEU A 216 -11.62 -8.32 10.42
N PRO A 217 -11.03 -9.37 11.04
CA PRO A 217 -11.61 -9.97 12.24
C PRO A 217 -11.84 -8.97 13.37
N ILE A 218 -10.90 -8.05 13.58
CA ILE A 218 -11.00 -6.99 14.61
C ILE A 218 -12.12 -6.01 14.27
N ALA A 219 -12.19 -5.57 12.99
CA ALA A 219 -13.25 -4.68 12.54
C ALA A 219 -14.65 -5.30 12.67
N ILE A 220 -14.79 -6.62 12.42
CA ILE A 220 -16.06 -7.35 12.63
C ILE A 220 -16.42 -7.41 14.12
N ASP A 221 -15.45 -7.73 14.98
CA ASP A 221 -15.70 -7.84 16.43
C ASP A 221 -16.04 -6.47 17.04
N ALA A 222 -15.44 -5.40 16.53
CA ALA A 222 -15.72 -4.03 16.95
C ALA A 222 -17.17 -3.60 16.75
N LEU A 223 -17.89 -4.18 15.80
CA LEU A 223 -19.31 -3.90 15.60
C LEU A 223 -20.18 -4.26 16.80
N GLY A 224 -19.72 -5.14 17.69
CA GLY A 224 -20.41 -5.43 18.95
C GLY A 224 -20.55 -4.21 19.87
N GLY A 225 -19.59 -3.31 19.86
CA GLY A 225 -19.57 -2.07 20.63
C GLY A 225 -20.00 -0.81 19.82
N ALA A 226 -20.38 -0.97 18.55
CA ALA A 226 -20.86 0.11 17.67
C ALA A 226 -22.17 -0.34 16.97
N PRO A 227 -23.33 -0.28 17.67
CA PRO A 227 -24.58 -0.93 17.24
C PRO A 227 -25.15 -0.32 15.95
N ASP A 228 -24.93 0.95 15.67
CA ASP A 228 -25.49 1.64 14.51
C ASP A 228 -24.58 1.60 13.27
N ALA A 229 -23.32 1.15 13.45
CA ALA A 229 -22.38 1.04 12.35
C ALA A 229 -22.64 -0.20 11.47
N THR A 230 -22.48 -0.01 10.15
CA THR A 230 -22.44 -1.04 9.11
C THR A 230 -21.01 -1.16 8.59
N LEU A 231 -20.54 -2.39 8.33
CA LEU A 231 -19.24 -2.65 7.76
C LEU A 231 -19.35 -3.12 6.30
N LEU A 232 -18.82 -2.33 5.39
CA LEU A 232 -18.70 -2.66 3.97
C LEU A 232 -17.31 -3.25 3.70
N VAL A 233 -17.24 -4.51 3.25
CA VAL A 233 -15.99 -5.26 3.06
C VAL A 233 -15.72 -5.45 1.58
N VAL A 234 -14.64 -4.84 1.10
CA VAL A 234 -14.17 -4.93 -0.29
C VAL A 234 -12.90 -5.77 -0.35
N GLY A 235 -12.89 -6.80 -1.17
CA GLY A 235 -11.76 -7.71 -1.34
C GLY A 235 -12.02 -9.13 -0.82
N GLY A 236 -10.94 -9.91 -0.77
CA GLY A 236 -10.96 -11.29 -0.31
C GLY A 236 -11.41 -12.30 -1.36
N THR A 237 -10.97 -13.54 -1.17
CA THR A 237 -11.44 -14.70 -1.96
C THR A 237 -12.73 -15.27 -1.37
N GLY A 238 -13.43 -16.11 -2.14
CA GLY A 238 -14.63 -16.79 -1.64
C GLY A 238 -14.41 -17.54 -0.32
N ASP A 239 -13.25 -18.19 -0.15
CA ASP A 239 -12.90 -18.90 1.10
C ASP A 239 -12.70 -17.96 2.29
N MET A 240 -12.05 -16.83 2.06
CA MET A 240 -11.85 -15.80 3.09
C MET A 240 -13.18 -15.20 3.51
N ILE A 241 -14.05 -14.89 2.55
CA ILE A 241 -15.40 -14.37 2.80
C ILE A 241 -16.25 -15.38 3.58
N ARG A 242 -16.20 -16.68 3.24
CA ARG A 242 -16.93 -17.72 4.00
C ARG A 242 -16.50 -17.76 5.47
N ARG A 243 -15.20 -17.69 5.76
CA ARG A 243 -14.68 -17.65 7.14
C ARG A 243 -15.11 -16.36 7.86
N ALA A 244 -15.03 -15.23 7.21
CA ALA A 244 -15.47 -13.96 7.77
C ALA A 244 -16.97 -13.96 8.08
N ARG A 245 -17.82 -14.48 7.18
CA ARG A 245 -19.26 -14.66 7.43
C ARG A 245 -19.57 -15.59 8.62
N ALA A 246 -18.76 -16.64 8.83
CA ALA A 246 -18.91 -17.48 10.02
C ALA A 246 -18.63 -16.71 11.31
N ARG A 247 -17.69 -15.74 11.29
CA ARG A 247 -17.39 -14.84 12.42
C ARG A 247 -18.54 -13.86 12.64
N THR A 248 -19.09 -13.24 11.58
CA THR A 248 -20.21 -12.29 11.72
C THR A 248 -21.43 -12.94 12.37
N ARG A 249 -21.76 -14.19 11.96
CA ARG A 249 -22.86 -14.96 12.58
C ARG A 249 -22.61 -15.27 14.05
N ARG A 250 -21.38 -15.72 14.41
CA ARG A 250 -21.04 -16.00 15.82
C ARG A 250 -21.15 -14.75 16.71
N ASN A 251 -20.87 -13.58 16.17
CA ASN A 251 -20.94 -12.31 16.87
C ASN A 251 -22.32 -11.66 16.80
N GLY A 252 -23.30 -12.25 16.07
CA GLY A 252 -24.64 -11.67 15.92
C GLY A 252 -24.68 -10.35 15.11
N VAL A 253 -23.69 -10.12 14.24
CA VAL A 253 -23.55 -8.89 13.46
C VAL A 253 -23.66 -9.10 11.94
N ASP A 254 -24.11 -10.29 11.51
CA ASP A 254 -24.19 -10.66 10.10
C ASP A 254 -25.12 -9.75 9.28
N GLY A 255 -26.20 -9.22 9.86
CA GLY A 255 -27.07 -8.23 9.24
C GLY A 255 -26.41 -6.88 8.95
N ARG A 256 -25.29 -6.58 9.62
CA ARG A 256 -24.56 -5.30 9.52
C ARG A 256 -23.25 -5.39 8.76
N VAL A 257 -22.93 -6.51 8.11
CA VAL A 257 -21.70 -6.68 7.32
C VAL A 257 -22.07 -7.02 5.87
N ARG A 258 -21.60 -6.21 4.94
CA ARG A 258 -21.76 -6.40 3.50
C ARG A 258 -20.44 -6.79 2.86
N PHE A 259 -20.39 -7.98 2.25
CA PHE A 259 -19.23 -8.47 1.51
C PHE A 259 -19.47 -8.34 0.01
N VAL A 260 -18.67 -7.52 -0.68
CA VAL A 260 -18.78 -7.31 -2.13
C VAL A 260 -17.70 -8.05 -2.93
N GLY A 261 -16.76 -8.72 -2.23
CA GLY A 261 -15.68 -9.45 -2.90
C GLY A 261 -14.63 -8.55 -3.50
N THR A 262 -13.80 -9.13 -4.37
CA THR A 262 -12.76 -8.39 -5.09
C THR A 262 -13.39 -7.50 -6.17
N GLN A 263 -13.08 -6.22 -6.14
CA GLN A 263 -13.58 -5.24 -7.07
C GLN A 263 -12.44 -4.60 -7.86
N PRO A 264 -12.62 -4.35 -9.16
CA PRO A 264 -11.59 -3.70 -9.99
C PRO A 264 -11.43 -2.21 -9.63
N ASP A 265 -12.50 -1.55 -9.17
CA ASP A 265 -12.51 -0.16 -8.77
C ASP A 265 -13.07 0.01 -7.34
N PRO A 266 -12.27 0.50 -6.38
CA PRO A 266 -12.71 0.74 -5.01
C PRO A 266 -13.48 2.05 -4.84
N VAL A 267 -13.46 2.98 -5.82
CA VAL A 267 -14.02 4.32 -5.69
C VAL A 267 -15.49 4.33 -5.30
N PRO A 268 -16.40 3.54 -5.93
CA PRO A 268 -17.82 3.54 -5.53
C PRO A 268 -18.03 3.13 -4.06
N TYR A 269 -17.19 2.24 -3.53
CA TYR A 269 -17.28 1.77 -2.15
C TYR A 269 -16.73 2.78 -1.14
N LEU A 270 -15.72 3.57 -1.53
CA LEU A 270 -15.26 4.72 -0.77
C LEU A 270 -16.34 5.81 -0.75
N TRP A 271 -17.03 6.06 -1.86
CA TRP A 271 -18.13 7.03 -1.93
C TRP A 271 -19.34 6.64 -1.09
N ALA A 272 -19.63 5.35 -0.97
CA ALA A 272 -20.71 4.82 -0.15
C ALA A 272 -20.45 4.95 1.36
N ALA A 273 -19.18 5.09 1.76
CA ALA A 273 -18.75 5.05 3.15
C ALA A 273 -18.70 6.43 3.83
N ASP A 274 -18.65 6.40 5.16
CA ASP A 274 -18.43 7.55 6.03
C ASP A 274 -17.01 7.62 6.57
N LEU A 275 -16.36 6.47 6.72
CA LEU A 275 -14.98 6.33 7.20
C LEU A 275 -14.31 5.06 6.65
N LEU A 276 -12.98 5.05 6.65
CA LEU A 276 -12.18 3.83 6.43
C LEU A 276 -11.79 3.23 7.77
N VAL A 277 -11.94 1.90 7.94
CA VAL A 277 -11.42 1.16 9.08
C VAL A 277 -10.35 0.16 8.63
N LEU A 278 -9.13 0.29 9.18
CA LEU A 278 -7.97 -0.52 8.78
C LEU A 278 -7.08 -0.89 9.98
N PRO A 279 -7.50 -1.83 10.86
CA PRO A 279 -6.72 -2.24 12.03
C PRO A 279 -5.65 -3.29 11.66
N SER A 280 -4.78 -2.92 10.74
CA SER A 280 -3.72 -3.78 10.19
C SER A 280 -2.65 -4.11 11.23
N ALA A 281 -2.02 -5.29 11.09
CA ALA A 281 -0.85 -5.68 11.85
C ALA A 281 0.46 -5.12 11.24
N TYR A 282 0.47 -4.90 9.95
CA TYR A 282 1.60 -4.36 9.19
C TYR A 282 1.12 -3.82 7.83
N GLU A 283 1.62 -2.66 7.48
CA GLU A 283 1.55 -2.07 6.14
C GLU A 283 2.90 -1.43 5.81
N ALA A 284 3.28 -1.42 4.54
CA ALA A 284 4.42 -0.62 4.08
C ALA A 284 4.03 0.85 3.94
N ASN A 285 2.96 1.12 3.16
CA ASN A 285 2.45 2.48 2.97
C ASN A 285 0.92 2.55 3.12
N ALA A 286 0.19 1.49 2.77
CA ALA A 286 -1.28 1.43 2.77
C ALA A 286 -1.93 2.51 1.88
N LEU A 287 -1.79 2.39 0.55
CA LEU A 287 -2.38 3.32 -0.44
C LEU A 287 -3.86 3.63 -0.15
N VAL A 288 -4.62 2.63 0.32
CA VAL A 288 -6.05 2.79 0.63
C VAL A 288 -6.33 3.87 1.68
N VAL A 289 -5.36 4.17 2.57
CA VAL A 289 -5.48 5.27 3.55
C VAL A 289 -5.47 6.61 2.82
N LEU A 290 -4.52 6.82 1.90
CA LEU A 290 -4.48 8.03 1.08
C LEU A 290 -5.70 8.14 0.15
N GLU A 291 -6.15 7.03 -0.42
CA GLU A 291 -7.33 6.95 -1.29
C GLU A 291 -8.61 7.33 -0.52
N ALA A 292 -8.77 6.85 0.71
CA ALA A 292 -9.87 7.22 1.58
C ALA A 292 -9.84 8.71 1.96
N LEU A 293 -8.69 9.21 2.43
CA LEU A 293 -8.50 10.63 2.74
C LEU A 293 -8.79 11.51 1.51
N ALA A 294 -8.39 11.09 0.32
CA ALA A 294 -8.66 11.79 -0.93
C ALA A 294 -10.16 11.83 -1.28
N CYS A 295 -10.91 10.81 -0.90
CA CYS A 295 -12.38 10.80 -0.98
C CYS A 295 -13.06 11.59 0.17
N GLY A 296 -12.28 12.20 1.06
CA GLY A 296 -12.78 12.92 2.21
C GLY A 296 -13.27 12.03 3.34
N LEU A 297 -12.78 10.78 3.42
CA LEU A 297 -13.13 9.87 4.51
C LEU A 297 -12.11 9.96 5.65
N PRO A 298 -12.54 10.20 6.89
CA PRO A 298 -11.70 10.00 8.05
C PRO A 298 -11.29 8.53 8.16
N VAL A 299 -10.12 8.28 8.78
CA VAL A 299 -9.52 6.95 8.83
C VAL A 299 -9.34 6.50 10.29
N VAL A 300 -9.87 5.32 10.61
CA VAL A 300 -9.56 4.60 11.86
C VAL A 300 -8.54 3.51 11.54
N SER A 301 -7.31 3.67 11.98
CA SER A 301 -6.20 2.76 11.64
C SER A 301 -5.29 2.52 12.83
N THR A 302 -4.64 1.37 12.85
CA THR A 302 -3.51 1.12 13.75
C THR A 302 -2.28 1.93 13.32
N ARG A 303 -1.31 2.06 14.24
CA ARG A 303 -0.04 2.80 14.01
C ARG A 303 0.92 2.00 13.11
N VAL A 304 0.50 1.74 11.85
CA VAL A 304 1.30 0.99 10.88
C VAL A 304 1.36 1.70 9.53
N GLY A 305 2.43 1.43 8.79
CA GLY A 305 2.64 2.02 7.47
C GLY A 305 2.64 3.55 7.54
N PHE A 306 1.89 4.17 6.66
CA PHE A 306 1.83 5.63 6.53
C PHE A 306 0.81 6.30 7.47
N ALA A 307 -0.03 5.55 8.17
CA ALA A 307 -1.06 6.11 9.04
C ALA A 307 -0.48 7.05 10.12
N PRO A 308 0.60 6.70 10.85
CA PRO A 308 1.18 7.59 11.88
C PRO A 308 1.73 8.92 11.33
N ASP A 309 2.15 8.94 10.06
CA ASP A 309 2.75 10.14 9.45
C ASP A 309 1.69 11.16 9.00
N ILE A 310 0.41 10.73 8.84
CA ILE A 310 -0.63 11.56 8.20
C ILE A 310 -1.94 11.65 8.97
N ILE A 311 -2.21 10.73 9.90
CA ILE A 311 -3.43 10.77 10.72
C ILE A 311 -3.16 11.64 11.95
N VAL A 312 -4.00 12.64 12.14
CA VAL A 312 -4.07 13.49 13.32
C VAL A 312 -5.34 13.16 14.06
N ASP A 313 -5.19 12.61 15.28
CA ASP A 313 -6.31 12.18 16.11
C ASP A 313 -7.31 13.31 16.34
N GLY A 314 -8.58 13.03 16.07
CA GLY A 314 -9.66 14.01 16.22
C GLY A 314 -9.77 15.05 15.10
N GLU A 315 -8.94 14.97 14.04
CA GLU A 315 -8.99 15.91 12.93
C GLU A 315 -9.36 15.26 11.59
N ASN A 316 -8.62 14.22 11.18
CA ASN A 316 -8.85 13.50 9.92
C ASN A 316 -8.96 11.98 10.12
N GLY A 317 -8.95 11.52 11.36
CA GLY A 317 -9.04 10.11 11.74
C GLY A 317 -8.63 9.86 13.17
N PHE A 318 -8.38 8.58 13.47
CA PHE A 318 -7.89 8.11 14.76
C PHE A 318 -6.86 7.02 14.58
N LEU A 319 -5.79 7.09 15.37
CA LEU A 319 -4.84 6.01 15.55
C LEU A 319 -5.26 5.17 16.76
N VAL A 320 -5.53 3.89 16.53
CA VAL A 320 -6.08 2.97 17.53
C VAL A 320 -5.12 1.82 17.83
N ASP A 321 -5.31 1.18 18.97
CA ASP A 321 -4.68 -0.10 19.24
C ASP A 321 -5.33 -1.22 18.40
N ARG A 322 -4.58 -2.30 18.20
CA ARG A 322 -5.03 -3.41 17.36
C ARG A 322 -5.95 -4.36 18.15
N ASP A 323 -7.02 -3.83 18.70
CA ASP A 323 -8.03 -4.57 19.44
C ASP A 323 -9.46 -4.09 19.12
N PRO A 324 -10.49 -4.94 19.28
CA PRO A 324 -11.87 -4.59 18.93
C PRO A 324 -12.45 -3.43 19.73
N ALA A 325 -12.09 -3.28 21.02
CA ALA A 325 -12.67 -2.26 21.88
C ALA A 325 -12.20 -0.86 21.48
N SER A 326 -10.90 -0.73 21.18
CA SER A 326 -10.30 0.51 20.69
C SER A 326 -10.92 0.96 19.36
N VAL A 327 -11.15 0.02 18.44
CA VAL A 327 -11.83 0.31 17.15
C VAL A 327 -13.29 0.66 17.40
N ALA A 328 -14.02 -0.11 18.22
CA ALA A 328 -15.43 0.13 18.52
C ALA A 328 -15.68 1.52 19.08
N GLN A 329 -14.84 1.95 20.04
CA GLN A 329 -14.93 3.27 20.66
C GLN A 329 -14.90 4.38 19.59
N ARG A 330 -14.05 4.27 18.57
CA ARG A 330 -13.92 5.29 17.52
C ARG A 330 -15.04 5.23 16.49
N LEU A 331 -15.53 4.02 16.19
CA LEU A 331 -16.72 3.88 15.34
C LEU A 331 -17.94 4.53 16.00
N ASP A 332 -18.19 4.29 17.29
CA ASP A 332 -19.27 4.86 18.05
C ASP A 332 -19.12 6.38 18.26
N GLU A 333 -17.90 6.87 18.49
CA GLU A 333 -17.62 8.31 18.57
C GLU A 333 -17.93 9.01 17.24
N LEU A 334 -17.51 8.46 16.10
CA LEU A 334 -17.78 9.00 14.78
C LEU A 334 -19.29 8.96 14.46
N ASP A 335 -19.99 7.91 14.86
CA ASP A 335 -21.42 7.79 14.68
C ASP A 335 -22.19 8.88 15.46
N ARG A 336 -21.85 9.10 16.74
CA ARG A 336 -22.47 10.12 17.57
C ARG A 336 -22.25 11.56 17.11
N LEU A 337 -21.13 11.82 16.45
CA LEU A 337 -20.84 13.15 15.91
C LEU A 337 -21.77 13.48 14.71
N GLY A 338 -22.35 12.45 14.07
CA GLY A 338 -23.37 12.58 13.03
C GLY A 338 -22.98 13.49 11.85
N PRO A 339 -23.93 14.14 11.19
CA PRO A 339 -23.66 14.94 9.99
C PRO A 339 -22.69 16.12 10.18
N ARG A 340 -22.49 16.59 11.42
CA ARG A 340 -21.57 17.72 11.71
C ARG A 340 -20.11 17.36 11.49
N ILE A 341 -19.70 16.08 11.68
CA ILE A 341 -18.37 15.63 11.30
C ILE A 341 -18.13 15.77 9.80
N THR A 342 -19.20 15.59 9.03
CA THR A 342 -19.01 15.26 7.63
C THR A 342 -18.36 16.37 6.82
N ALA A 343 -18.66 17.65 7.04
CA ALA A 343 -18.08 18.73 6.21
C ALA A 343 -16.64 19.06 6.63
N GLU A 344 -16.39 19.30 7.91
CA GLU A 344 -15.06 19.73 8.39
C GLU A 344 -14.04 18.61 8.35
N TRP A 345 -14.39 17.42 8.84
CA TRP A 345 -13.52 16.25 8.80
C TRP A 345 -13.23 15.81 7.37
N ARG A 346 -14.23 15.84 6.49
CA ARG A 346 -14.03 15.54 5.05
C ARG A 346 -13.10 16.54 4.39
N ALA A 347 -13.19 17.82 4.72
CA ALA A 347 -12.29 18.84 4.22
C ALA A 347 -10.85 18.63 4.72
N ARG A 348 -10.65 18.32 6.00
CA ARG A 348 -9.35 18.05 6.59
C ARG A 348 -8.72 16.76 6.03
N ALA A 349 -9.50 15.69 5.90
CA ALA A 349 -9.06 14.46 5.26
C ALA A 349 -8.58 14.73 3.83
N ARG A 350 -9.38 15.44 3.05
CA ARG A 350 -9.04 15.84 1.68
C ARG A 350 -7.75 16.68 1.63
N ALA A 351 -7.64 17.72 2.44
CA ALA A 351 -6.47 18.60 2.50
C ALA A 351 -5.19 17.84 2.86
N THR A 352 -5.29 16.81 3.71
CA THR A 352 -4.15 15.93 4.02
C THR A 352 -3.66 15.21 2.77
N SER A 353 -4.56 14.63 1.98
CA SER A 353 -4.19 13.85 0.78
C SER A 353 -3.59 14.72 -0.34
N GLU A 354 -3.94 16.00 -0.41
CA GLU A 354 -3.45 16.93 -1.44
C GLU A 354 -1.94 17.20 -1.35
N ARG A 355 -1.34 16.97 -0.18
CA ARG A 355 0.11 17.04 0.01
C ARG A 355 0.87 15.84 -0.58
N TYR A 356 0.14 14.79 -0.97
CA TYR A 356 0.67 13.51 -1.43
C TYR A 356 0.12 13.12 -2.81
N THR A 357 -0.09 14.09 -3.68
CA THR A 357 -0.45 13.83 -5.07
C THR A 357 0.73 13.23 -5.84
N TRP A 358 0.47 12.42 -6.88
CA TRP A 358 1.54 11.86 -7.70
C TRP A 358 2.48 12.93 -8.29
N PRO A 359 2.03 14.10 -8.77
CA PRO A 359 2.92 15.19 -9.18
C PRO A 359 3.86 15.66 -8.07
N GLU A 360 3.37 15.82 -6.84
CA GLU A 360 4.18 16.22 -5.69
C GLU A 360 5.21 15.16 -5.31
N ILE A 361 4.82 13.88 -5.33
CA ILE A 361 5.75 12.77 -5.08
C ILE A 361 6.83 12.70 -6.17
N ALA A 362 6.45 12.82 -7.44
CA ALA A 362 7.40 12.84 -8.55
C ALA A 362 8.40 14.01 -8.40
N ARG A 363 7.95 15.19 -7.96
CA ARG A 363 8.82 16.33 -7.69
C ARG A 363 9.88 16.00 -6.62
N ARG A 364 9.51 15.29 -5.55
CA ARG A 364 10.47 14.85 -4.51
C ARG A 364 11.50 13.86 -5.07
N TYR A 365 11.08 12.93 -5.93
CA TYR A 365 12.02 12.03 -6.62
C TYR A 365 12.94 12.78 -7.57
N LEU A 366 12.43 13.76 -8.31
CA LEU A 366 13.26 14.58 -9.22
C LEU A 366 14.30 15.38 -8.44
N ALA A 367 13.95 15.96 -7.30
CA ALA A 367 14.91 16.61 -6.42
C ALA A 367 16.02 15.66 -5.93
N LEU A 368 15.65 14.44 -5.50
CA LEU A 368 16.64 13.41 -5.13
C LEU A 368 17.54 13.04 -6.33
N ILE A 369 16.98 12.91 -7.52
CA ILE A 369 17.75 12.61 -8.74
C ILE A 369 18.75 13.73 -9.05
N ASP A 370 18.34 14.99 -8.91
CA ASP A 370 19.21 16.15 -9.17
C ASP A 370 20.35 16.22 -8.12
N ASP A 371 20.08 15.93 -6.85
CA ASP A 371 21.09 15.81 -5.81
C ASP A 371 22.12 14.71 -6.14
N LEU A 372 21.66 13.55 -6.59
CA LEU A 372 22.55 12.46 -7.00
C LEU A 372 23.40 12.80 -8.24
N ARG A 373 22.88 13.62 -9.17
CA ARG A 373 23.63 14.07 -10.37
C ARG A 373 24.68 15.12 -10.06
N SER A 374 24.41 16.00 -9.11
CA SER A 374 25.34 17.07 -8.67
C SER A 374 26.48 16.56 -7.79
N GLY A 375 26.50 15.28 -7.43
CA GLY A 375 27.54 14.67 -6.59
C GLY A 375 27.36 14.92 -5.10
N GLY A 376 26.22 15.44 -4.67
CA GLY A 376 25.81 15.58 -3.30
C GLY A 376 25.29 14.25 -2.76
N ALA A 377 26.17 13.43 -2.15
CA ALA A 377 25.80 12.31 -1.29
C ALA A 377 26.99 11.88 -0.46
#